data_61aecb6ab62fb47a6903299f13ee4c42
#
_entry.id   61aecb6ab62fb47a6903299f13ee4c42
#
_cell.length_a   1.000
_cell.length_b   1.000
_cell.length_c   1.000
_cell.angle_alpha   90.00
_cell.angle_beta   90.00
_cell.angle_gamma   90.00
#
_symmetry.space_group_name_H-M   'P 1'
#
loop_
_entity.id
_entity.type
_entity.pdbx_description
1 polymer ?
#
loop_
_entity_poly.entity_id
_entity_poly.type
_entity_poly.pdbx_seq_one_letter_code
_entity_poly.pdbx_strand_id
1 'polypeptide(L)' 'MTNINCHQVTKVTVGEKEFKSFRSAVDGELITYETMNIVIHQEDGHSISIDIGSPSYKSIDLVTDEFKVEEVV' A
#
# COMPACT_ATOMS: atom_id res chain seq x y z
N MET A 1 6.14 12.27 -10.73
CA MET A 1 6.16 11.06 -9.89
C MET A 1 6.62 11.42 -8.48
N THR A 2 5.95 10.89 -7.48
CA THR A 2 6.34 11.09 -6.08
C THR A 2 7.20 9.93 -5.63
N ASN A 3 8.35 10.23 -5.06
CA ASN A 3 9.25 9.23 -4.51
C ASN A 3 9.34 9.40 -2.99
N ILE A 4 9.26 8.29 -2.29
CA ILE A 4 9.46 8.23 -0.85
C ILE A 4 10.69 7.40 -0.59
N ASN A 5 11.68 7.99 0.06
CA ASN A 5 12.93 7.31 0.38
C ASN A 5 12.99 7.02 1.87
N CYS A 6 13.09 5.76 2.23
CA CYS A 6 13.25 5.32 3.61
C CYS A 6 14.59 4.62 3.74
N HIS A 7 15.32 4.95 4.79
CA HIS A 7 16.62 4.34 5.08
C HIS A 7 16.54 3.48 6.33
N GLN A 8 17.46 2.53 6.43
CA GLN A 8 17.55 1.63 7.58
C GLN A 8 16.26 0.83 7.79
N VAL A 9 15.65 0.43 6.69
CA VAL A 9 14.44 -0.41 6.70
C VAL A 9 14.85 -1.85 6.96
N THR A 10 14.22 -2.47 7.95
CA THR A 10 14.50 -3.85 8.32
C THR A 10 13.40 -4.81 7.85
N LYS A 11 12.19 -4.31 7.62
CA LYS A 11 11.07 -5.15 7.25
C LYS A 11 9.98 -4.32 6.56
N VAL A 12 9.34 -4.91 5.57
CA VAL A 12 8.14 -4.35 4.95
C VAL A 12 7.03 -5.37 5.08
N THR A 13 5.92 -4.96 5.71
CA THR A 13 4.75 -5.80 5.87
C THR A 13 3.65 -5.31 4.95
N VAL A 14 3.10 -6.21 4.15
CA VAL A 14 1.95 -5.92 3.29
C VAL A 14 0.73 -6.60 3.91
N GLY A 15 -0.25 -5.80 4.32
CA GLY A 15 -1.48 -6.29 4.90
C GLY A 15 -2.42 -6.89 3.86
N GLU A 16 -3.46 -7.55 4.35
CA GLU A 16 -4.48 -8.12 3.49
C GLU A 16 -5.30 -7.02 2.81
N LYS A 17 -5.79 -7.31 1.63
CA LYS A 17 -6.75 -6.46 0.95
C LYS A 17 -8.09 -6.51 1.66
N GLU A 18 -8.67 -5.35 1.86
CA GLU A 18 -10.00 -5.23 2.48
C GLU A 18 -10.93 -4.46 1.55
N PHE A 19 -12.20 -4.82 1.58
CA PHE A 19 -13.24 -4.08 0.86
C PHE A 19 -13.96 -3.16 1.83
N LYS A 20 -14.06 -1.89 1.45
CA LYS A 20 -14.82 -0.89 2.18
C LYS A 20 -15.88 -0.31 1.27
N SER A 21 -16.97 0.14 1.85
CA SER A 21 -18.06 0.73 1.08
C SER A 21 -18.61 1.96 1.76
N PHE A 22 -19.12 2.86 0.93
CA PHE A 22 -19.82 4.06 1.40
C PHE A 22 -20.96 4.39 0.45
N ARG A 23 -21.91 5.18 0.94
CA ARG A 23 -23.00 5.66 0.09
C ARG A 23 -22.66 7.01 -0.49
N SER A 24 -22.84 7.13 -1.80
CA SER A 24 -22.71 8.41 -2.48
C SER A 24 -23.77 9.41 -1.96
N ALA A 25 -23.35 10.61 -1.63
CA ALA A 25 -24.26 11.68 -1.23
C ALA A 25 -25.09 12.23 -2.39
N VAL A 26 -24.67 11.95 -3.63
CA VAL A 26 -25.32 12.48 -4.84
C VAL A 26 -26.53 11.65 -5.23
N ASP A 27 -26.38 10.32 -5.28
CA ASP A 27 -27.41 9.42 -5.78
C ASP A 27 -27.79 8.30 -4.81
N GLY A 28 -27.11 8.22 -3.67
CA GLY A 28 -27.34 7.17 -2.68
C GLY A 28 -26.84 5.79 -3.08
N GLU A 29 -26.11 5.68 -4.17
CA GLU A 29 -25.52 4.40 -4.58
C GLU A 29 -24.44 3.94 -3.60
N LEU A 30 -24.37 2.62 -3.41
CA LEU A 30 -23.32 2.00 -2.62
C LEU A 30 -22.07 1.85 -3.47
N ILE A 31 -21.00 2.49 -3.05
CA ILE A 31 -19.71 2.43 -3.73
C ILE A 31 -18.77 1.58 -2.88
N THR A 32 -18.21 0.54 -3.49
CA THR A 32 -17.26 -0.35 -2.83
C THR A 32 -15.89 -0.16 -3.45
N TYR A 33 -14.88 -0.08 -2.60
CA TYR A 33 -13.50 0.07 -3.03
C TYR A 33 -12.59 -0.84 -2.21
N GLU A 34 -11.44 -1.16 -2.78
CA GLU A 34 -10.46 -2.03 -2.15
C GLU A 34 -9.38 -1.20 -1.48
N THR A 35 -8.96 -1.61 -0.30
CA THR A 35 -7.86 -0.96 0.42
C THR A 35 -6.80 -1.98 0.82
N MET A 36 -5.59 -1.49 0.97
CA MET A 36 -4.46 -2.29 1.42
C MET A 36 -3.54 -1.42 2.26
N ASN A 37 -2.96 -2.01 3.30
CA ASN A 37 -2.01 -1.31 4.17
C ASN A 37 -0.61 -1.85 3.97
N ILE A 38 0.36 -0.95 3.91
CA ILE A 38 1.77 -1.29 3.85
C ILE A 38 2.45 -0.64 5.06
N VAL A 39 3.20 -1.43 5.82
CA VAL A 39 3.96 -0.92 6.96
C VAL A 39 5.45 -1.11 6.71
N ILE A 40 6.18 -0.03 6.82
CA ILE A 40 7.64 -0.03 6.67
C ILE A 40 8.26 0.09 8.06
N HIS A 41 9.02 -0.92 8.47
CA HIS A 41 9.66 -0.98 9.77
C HIS A 41 11.11 -0.54 9.67
N GLN A 42 11.52 0.36 10.54
CA GLN A 42 12.86 0.90 10.58
C GLN A 42 13.67 0.33 11.73
N GLU A 43 14.99 0.36 11.61
CA GLU A 43 15.94 -0.19 12.58
C GLU A 43 15.79 0.40 13.98
N ASP A 44 15.40 1.67 14.07
CA ASP A 44 15.23 2.38 15.34
C ASP A 44 13.92 2.05 16.07
N GLY A 45 13.12 1.16 15.52
CA GLY A 45 11.82 0.78 16.07
C GLY A 45 10.64 1.62 15.58
N HIS A 46 10.89 2.67 14.80
CA HIS A 46 9.83 3.45 14.18
C HIS A 46 9.24 2.72 12.99
N SER A 47 8.00 3.04 12.66
CA SER A 47 7.35 2.48 11.47
C SER A 47 6.53 3.54 10.75
N ILE A 48 6.38 3.33 9.45
CA ILE A 48 5.56 4.18 8.57
C ILE A 48 4.44 3.31 8.04
N SER A 49 3.21 3.75 8.23
CA SER A 49 2.03 3.05 7.71
C SER A 49 1.46 3.83 6.52
N ILE A 50 1.20 3.12 5.44
CA ILE A 50 0.65 3.71 4.22
C ILE A 50 -0.64 2.96 3.87
N ASP A 51 -1.75 3.68 3.81
CA ASP A 51 -3.02 3.13 3.35
C ASP A 51 -3.23 3.47 1.88
N ILE A 52 -3.55 2.45 1.11
CA ILE A 52 -3.73 2.57 -0.34
C ILE A 52 -5.17 2.20 -0.66
N GLY A 53 -5.82 3.01 -1.51
CA GLY A 53 -7.18 2.73 -1.97
C GLY A 53 -7.22 2.62 -3.48
N SER A 54 -8.06 1.74 -3.99
CA SER A 54 -8.33 1.61 -5.42
C SER A 54 -9.64 2.31 -5.79
N PRO A 55 -9.80 2.69 -7.09
CA PRO A 55 -11.11 3.08 -7.58
C PRO A 55 -12.12 1.94 -7.44
N SER A 56 -13.40 2.28 -7.33
CA SER A 56 -14.48 1.30 -7.11
C SER A 56 -14.61 0.25 -8.21
N TYR A 57 -14.08 0.51 -9.38
CA TYR A 57 -14.17 -0.38 -10.54
C TYR A 57 -12.91 -1.20 -10.81
N LYS A 58 -11.89 -1.06 -9.99
CA LYS A 58 -10.62 -1.78 -10.17
C LYS A 58 -10.10 -2.33 -8.85
N SER A 59 -9.47 -3.48 -8.94
CA SER A 59 -8.74 -4.07 -7.82
C SER A 59 -7.30 -3.57 -7.81
N ILE A 60 -6.69 -3.55 -6.63
CA ILE A 60 -5.27 -3.22 -6.49
C ILE A 60 -4.45 -4.39 -7.01
N ASP A 61 -3.56 -4.09 -7.92
CA ASP A 61 -2.63 -5.08 -8.47
C ASP A 61 -1.25 -4.86 -7.83
N LEU A 62 -0.84 -5.80 -7.01
CA LEU A 62 0.46 -5.75 -6.35
C LEU A 62 1.48 -6.46 -7.23
N VAL A 63 2.36 -5.68 -7.82
CA VAL A 63 3.41 -6.20 -8.71
C VAL A 63 4.75 -6.03 -8.03
N THR A 64 5.52 -7.13 -7.96
CA THR A 64 6.86 -7.11 -7.41
C THR A 64 7.83 -7.70 -8.44
N ASP A 65 8.96 -7.05 -8.59
CA ASP A 65 10.04 -7.58 -9.41
C ASP A 65 10.79 -8.66 -8.66
N GLU A 66 11.52 -9.49 -9.40
CA GLU A 66 12.38 -10.48 -8.81
C GLU A 66 13.48 -9.81 -7.97
N PHE A 67 13.89 -10.51 -6.92
CA PHE A 67 14.97 -10.04 -6.06
C PHE A 67 16.25 -9.86 -6.85
N LYS A 68 16.83 -8.68 -6.77
CA LYS A 68 18.03 -8.32 -7.50
C LYS A 68 19.13 -7.91 -6.54
N VAL A 69 20.32 -8.50 -6.68
CA VAL A 69 21.49 -8.13 -5.91
C VAL A 69 22.46 -7.38 -6.80
N GLU A 70 22.84 -6.19 -6.39
CA GLU A 70 23.91 -5.44 -7.04
C GLU A 70 25.16 -5.52 -6.19
N GLU A 71 26.27 -5.98 -6.81
CA GLU A 71 27.58 -5.91 -6.18
C GLU A 71 28.17 -4.54 -6.41
N VAL A 72 28.52 -3.88 -5.32
CA VAL A 72 29.26 -2.62 -5.36
C VAL A 72 30.72 -2.94 -5.04
N VAL A 73 31.55 -2.77 -6.01
CA VAL A 73 32.97 -3.08 -5.88
C VAL A 73 33.75 -1.82 -5.56
#